data_b95fd5f66d72f8b912d76250499be074
#
_entry.id   b95fd5f66d72f8b912d76250499be074
#
_cell.length_a   1.000
_cell.length_b   1.000
_cell.length_c   1.000
_cell.angle_alpha   90.00
_cell.angle_beta   90.00
_cell.angle_gamma   90.00
#
_symmetry.space_group_name_H-M   'P 1'
#
loop_
_entity.id
_entity.type
_entity.pdbx_description
1 polymer ?
#
loop_
_entity_poly.entity_id
_entity_poly.type
_entity_poly.pdbx_seq_one_letter_code
_entity_poly.pdbx_strand_id
1 'polypeptide(L)'
;MVERVAAICDMQTELPLARVITILRYTDHLKAAGASVDRLLCRAGIPAVLLDHPEAAVPLPTAFRFGELSCQALGTEHLGLHVGLATSLDGLGPYGDVLKGCVTLYDYLRKGISLYNMLITGQHLWLSDHGESYG
;
A
#
# COMPACT_ATOMS: atom_id res chain seq x y z
N MET A 1 19.54 4.63 16.53
CA MET A 1 18.88 5.70 15.75
C MET A 1 17.45 5.26 15.50
N VAL A 2 16.50 6.00 15.97
CA VAL A 2 15.09 5.75 15.69
C VAL A 2 14.66 6.71 14.58
N GLU A 3 14.28 6.15 13.44
CA GLU A 3 13.74 6.91 12.33
C GLU A 3 12.22 6.75 12.32
N ARG A 4 11.50 7.84 12.26
CA ARG A 4 10.06 7.84 12.04
C ARG A 4 9.78 8.04 10.55
N VAL A 5 9.00 7.13 10.01
CA VAL A 5 8.38 7.31 8.71
C VAL A 5 7.00 7.92 8.94
N ALA A 6 6.77 9.10 8.42
CA ALA A 6 5.48 9.77 8.51
C ALA A 6 4.93 10.03 7.10
N ALA A 7 3.62 9.86 6.92
CA ALA A 7 2.92 10.17 5.69
C ALA A 7 1.99 11.36 5.92
N ILE A 8 2.11 12.39 5.08
CA ILE A 8 1.13 13.48 5.00
C ILE A 8 0.48 13.44 3.63
N CYS A 9 -0.84 13.55 3.63
CA CYS A 9 -1.60 13.77 2.40
C CYS A 9 -1.43 15.25 2.02
N ASP A 10 -0.73 15.54 0.94
CA ASP A 10 -0.64 16.89 0.41
C ASP A 10 -1.93 17.21 -0.34
N MET A 11 -2.60 18.27 0.10
CA MET A 11 -3.84 18.77 -0.52
C MET A 11 -3.57 19.60 -1.79
N GLN A 12 -2.52 19.28 -2.54
CA GLN A 12 -2.34 19.91 -3.83
C GLN A 12 -3.32 19.33 -4.86
N THR A 13 -3.71 20.13 -5.80
CA THR A 13 -4.77 20.07 -6.82
C THR A 13 -4.84 18.79 -7.67
N GLU A 14 -4.00 17.79 -7.45
CA GLU A 14 -4.02 16.52 -8.14
C GLU A 14 -4.82 15.48 -7.35
N LEU A 15 -5.73 14.79 -8.03
CA LEU A 15 -6.46 13.68 -7.44
C LEU A 15 -5.47 12.59 -7.00
N PRO A 16 -5.40 12.26 -5.70
CA PRO A 16 -4.53 11.18 -5.24
C PRO A 16 -5.03 9.84 -5.78
N LEU A 17 -4.10 9.05 -6.30
CA LEU A 17 -4.36 7.77 -6.95
C LEU A 17 -3.60 6.64 -6.26
N ALA A 18 -4.19 5.45 -6.23
CA ALA A 18 -3.54 4.21 -5.83
C ALA A 18 -3.46 3.25 -7.02
N ARG A 19 -2.32 2.61 -7.23
CA ARG A 19 -2.17 1.57 -8.24
C ARG A 19 -2.89 0.30 -7.82
N VAL A 20 -3.51 -0.37 -8.77
CA VAL A 20 -4.27 -1.62 -8.53
C VAL A 20 -3.38 -2.70 -7.91
N ILE A 21 -2.09 -2.71 -8.20
CA ILE A 21 -1.14 -3.65 -7.59
C ILE A 21 -1.17 -3.64 -6.06
N THR A 22 -1.46 -2.49 -5.42
CA THR A 22 -1.60 -2.40 -3.96
C THR A 22 -2.89 -3.07 -3.48
N ILE A 23 -3.96 -2.97 -4.27
CA ILE A 23 -5.26 -3.60 -3.98
C ILE A 23 -5.17 -5.11 -4.14
N LEU A 24 -4.41 -5.61 -5.12
CA LEU A 24 -4.23 -7.05 -5.34
C LEU A 24 -3.71 -7.78 -4.10
N ARG A 25 -2.85 -7.13 -3.31
CA ARG A 25 -2.34 -7.73 -2.06
C ARG A 25 -3.47 -7.99 -1.06
N TYR A 26 -4.41 -7.06 -0.97
CA TYR A 26 -5.60 -7.23 -0.14
C TYR A 26 -6.53 -8.33 -0.68
N THR A 27 -6.73 -8.38 -2.01
CA THR A 27 -7.60 -9.40 -2.61
C THR A 27 -7.05 -10.81 -2.39
N ASP A 28 -5.75 -11.01 -2.49
CA ASP A 28 -5.12 -12.30 -2.23
C ASP A 28 -5.35 -12.75 -0.78
N HIS A 29 -5.17 -11.84 0.17
CA HIS A 29 -5.41 -12.11 1.59
C HIS A 29 -6.89 -12.42 1.89
N LEU A 30 -7.81 -11.66 1.29
CA LEU A 30 -9.25 -11.86 1.42
C LEU A 30 -9.69 -13.21 0.86
N LYS A 31 -9.18 -13.60 -0.30
CA LYS A 31 -9.45 -14.92 -0.90
C LYS A 31 -8.98 -16.05 0.00
N ALA A 32 -7.77 -15.93 0.55
CA ALA A 32 -7.23 -16.91 1.49
C ALA A 32 -8.07 -17.05 2.76
N ALA A 33 -8.71 -15.95 3.20
CA ALA A 33 -9.61 -15.93 4.36
C ALA A 33 -11.06 -16.33 4.02
N GLY A 34 -11.37 -16.66 2.75
CA GLY A 34 -12.72 -17.07 2.33
C GLY A 34 -13.72 -15.92 2.15
N ALA A 35 -13.27 -14.67 2.11
CA ALA A 35 -14.15 -13.53 1.91
C ALA A 35 -14.54 -13.35 0.43
N SER A 36 -15.74 -12.80 0.18
CA SER A 36 -16.22 -12.50 -1.16
C SER A 36 -15.60 -11.20 -1.69
N VAL A 37 -14.50 -11.32 -2.42
CA VAL A 37 -13.77 -10.16 -2.99
C VAL A 37 -14.64 -9.36 -3.93
N ASP A 38 -15.40 -10.00 -4.81
CA ASP A 38 -16.25 -9.33 -5.81
C ASP A 38 -17.31 -8.43 -5.15
N ARG A 39 -17.90 -8.90 -4.05
CA ARG A 39 -18.86 -8.10 -3.28
C ARG A 39 -18.20 -6.87 -2.65
N LEU A 40 -17.00 -7.02 -2.12
CA LEU A 40 -16.25 -5.92 -1.51
C LEU A 40 -15.81 -4.89 -2.55
N LEU A 41 -15.32 -5.34 -3.70
CA LEU A 41 -14.97 -4.47 -4.82
C LEU A 41 -16.18 -3.69 -5.32
N CYS A 42 -17.31 -4.36 -5.52
CA CYS A 42 -18.56 -3.72 -5.95
C CYS A 42 -19.01 -2.63 -4.95
N ARG A 43 -18.98 -2.92 -3.66
CA ARG A 43 -19.34 -1.95 -2.61
C ARG A 43 -18.37 -0.78 -2.52
N ALA A 44 -17.11 -0.99 -2.84
CA ALA A 44 -16.10 0.07 -2.89
C ALA A 44 -16.19 0.90 -4.17
N GLY A 45 -16.89 0.41 -5.20
CA GLY A 45 -16.97 1.07 -6.51
C GLY A 45 -15.75 0.79 -7.41
N ILE A 46 -15.09 -0.35 -7.20
CA ILE A 46 -13.93 -0.78 -8.01
C ILE A 46 -14.40 -1.85 -8.99
N PRO A 47 -14.32 -1.60 -10.32
CA PRO A 47 -14.62 -2.61 -11.31
C PRO A 47 -13.65 -3.80 -11.21
N ALA A 48 -14.18 -5.02 -11.14
CA ALA A 48 -13.37 -6.24 -10.98
C ALA A 48 -12.36 -6.44 -12.14
N VAL A 49 -12.68 -5.96 -13.34
CA VAL A 49 -11.78 -6.02 -14.50
C VAL A 49 -10.46 -5.29 -14.27
N LEU A 50 -10.40 -4.32 -13.37
CA LEU A 50 -9.16 -3.61 -13.05
C LEU A 50 -8.13 -4.51 -12.36
N LEU A 51 -8.55 -5.61 -11.76
CA LEU A 51 -7.61 -6.56 -11.13
C LEU A 51 -6.68 -7.24 -12.16
N ASP A 52 -7.07 -7.26 -13.43
CA ASP A 52 -6.24 -7.77 -14.53
C ASP A 52 -5.21 -6.74 -15.02
N HIS A 53 -5.26 -5.52 -14.49
CA HIS A 53 -4.42 -4.40 -14.87
C HIS A 53 -3.71 -3.82 -13.63
N PRO A 54 -2.63 -4.45 -13.14
CA PRO A 54 -1.93 -4.01 -11.92
C PRO A 54 -1.40 -2.57 -11.97
N GLU A 55 -1.09 -2.09 -13.16
CA GLU A 55 -0.61 -0.73 -13.44
C GLU A 55 -1.72 0.32 -13.47
N ALA A 56 -2.98 -0.09 -13.59
CA ALA A 56 -4.11 0.83 -13.54
C ALA A 56 -4.18 1.54 -12.18
N ALA A 57 -4.87 2.64 -12.13
CA ALA A 57 -5.02 3.44 -10.93
C ALA A 57 -6.49 3.66 -10.59
N VAL A 58 -6.77 3.73 -9.31
CA VAL A 58 -8.08 4.11 -8.75
C VAL A 58 -7.90 5.32 -7.84
N PRO A 59 -8.96 6.13 -7.65
CA PRO A 59 -8.90 7.20 -6.64
C PRO A 59 -8.53 6.66 -5.26
N LEU A 60 -7.62 7.33 -4.59
CA LEU A 60 -7.14 6.90 -3.27
C LEU A 60 -8.27 6.73 -2.23
N PRO A 61 -9.29 7.63 -2.16
CA PRO A 61 -10.44 7.42 -1.29
C PRO A 61 -11.20 6.12 -1.56
N THR A 62 -11.29 5.72 -2.83
CA THR A 62 -11.90 4.45 -3.24
C THR A 62 -11.08 3.25 -2.75
N ALA A 63 -9.75 3.32 -2.85
CA ALA A 63 -8.87 2.29 -2.32
C ALA A 63 -8.98 2.18 -0.79
N PHE A 64 -9.05 3.30 -0.07
CA PHE A 64 -9.25 3.29 1.38
C PHE A 64 -10.60 2.69 1.77
N ARG A 65 -11.66 3.03 1.05
CA ARG A 65 -12.99 2.44 1.27
C ARG A 65 -12.96 0.91 1.11
N PHE A 66 -12.25 0.41 0.11
CA PHE A 66 -12.06 -1.03 -0.06
C PHE A 66 -11.32 -1.64 1.13
N GLY A 67 -10.28 -0.98 1.64
CA GLY A 67 -9.55 -1.40 2.84
C GLY A 67 -10.45 -1.46 4.08
N GLU A 68 -11.26 -0.44 4.32
CA GLU A 68 -12.22 -0.40 5.45
C GLU A 68 -13.27 -1.52 5.35
N LEU A 69 -13.86 -1.72 4.19
CA LEU A 69 -14.83 -2.80 3.96
C LEU A 69 -14.19 -4.18 4.16
N SER A 70 -12.93 -4.33 3.79
CA SER A 70 -12.17 -5.55 3.99
C SER A 70 -11.89 -5.83 5.47
N CYS A 71 -11.52 -4.81 6.24
CA CYS A 71 -11.38 -4.90 7.70
C CYS A 71 -12.69 -5.35 8.36
N GLN A 72 -13.80 -4.76 7.98
CA GLN A 72 -15.13 -5.12 8.50
C GLN A 72 -15.50 -6.57 8.16
N ALA A 73 -15.23 -7.00 6.92
CA ALA A 73 -15.54 -8.36 6.47
C ALA A 73 -14.76 -9.43 7.22
N LEU A 74 -13.51 -9.15 7.61
CA LEU A 74 -12.65 -10.08 8.34
C LEU A 74 -12.71 -9.89 9.86
N GLY A 75 -13.40 -8.84 10.34
CA GLY A 75 -13.46 -8.54 11.78
C GLY A 75 -12.10 -8.18 12.40
N THR A 76 -11.21 -7.58 11.63
CA THR A 76 -9.87 -7.17 12.10
C THR A 76 -9.62 -5.69 11.84
N GLU A 77 -9.02 -5.01 12.82
CA GLU A 77 -8.60 -3.61 12.69
C GLU A 77 -7.21 -3.44 12.07
N HIS A 78 -6.44 -4.54 12.01
CA HIS A 78 -5.02 -4.52 11.60
C HIS A 78 -4.76 -5.20 10.26
N LEU A 79 -5.75 -5.21 9.37
CA LEU A 79 -5.65 -5.89 8.08
C LEU A 79 -4.44 -5.42 7.26
N GLY A 80 -4.17 -4.11 7.24
CA GLY A 80 -3.01 -3.55 6.53
C GLY A 80 -1.67 -4.11 7.03
N LEU A 81 -1.54 -4.33 8.33
CA LEU A 81 -0.35 -4.95 8.91
C LEU A 81 -0.23 -6.42 8.46
N HIS A 82 -1.31 -7.18 8.53
CA HIS A 82 -1.33 -8.59 8.10
C HIS A 82 -1.00 -8.73 6.61
N VAL A 83 -1.61 -7.90 5.78
CA VAL A 83 -1.33 -7.86 4.33
C VAL A 83 0.12 -7.49 4.08
N GLY A 84 0.64 -6.48 4.77
CA GLY A 84 2.03 -6.03 4.65
C GLY A 84 3.03 -7.13 5.01
N LEU A 85 2.80 -7.84 6.11
CA LEU A 85 3.64 -8.96 6.54
C LEU A 85 3.61 -10.14 5.56
N ALA A 86 2.48 -10.38 4.92
CA ALA A 86 2.30 -11.45 3.93
C ALA A 86 2.78 -11.06 2.53
N THR A 87 3.00 -9.77 2.26
CA THR A 87 3.38 -9.29 0.93
C THR A 87 4.87 -9.49 0.68
N SER A 88 5.18 -10.24 -0.37
CA SER A 88 6.53 -10.32 -0.91
C SER A 88 6.85 -9.11 -1.78
N LEU A 89 8.12 -8.68 -1.83
CA LEU A 89 8.58 -7.64 -2.75
C LEU A 89 8.35 -8.02 -4.22
N ASP A 90 8.36 -9.31 -4.55
CA ASP A 90 8.04 -9.79 -5.91
C ASP A 90 6.62 -9.39 -6.34
N GLY A 91 5.72 -9.25 -5.39
CA GLY A 91 4.36 -8.84 -5.65
C GLY A 91 4.15 -7.33 -5.87
N LEU A 92 5.19 -6.52 -5.80
CA LEU A 92 5.12 -5.06 -5.94
C LEU A 92 5.68 -4.55 -7.28
N GLY A 93 5.95 -5.45 -8.23
CA GLY A 93 6.45 -5.10 -9.56
C GLY A 93 7.78 -4.35 -9.53
N PRO A 94 7.98 -3.37 -10.43
CA PRO A 94 9.25 -2.62 -10.51
C PRO A 94 9.67 -1.95 -9.21
N TYR A 95 8.72 -1.49 -8.39
CA TYR A 95 9.00 -0.93 -7.07
C TYR A 95 9.67 -1.95 -6.16
N GLY A 96 9.13 -3.18 -6.11
CA GLY A 96 9.72 -4.26 -5.34
C GLY A 96 11.10 -4.68 -5.86
N ASP A 97 11.30 -4.68 -7.17
CA ASP A 97 12.58 -5.05 -7.79
C ASP A 97 13.71 -4.11 -7.37
N VAL A 98 13.44 -2.81 -7.31
CA VAL A 98 14.41 -1.82 -6.81
C VAL A 98 14.73 -2.05 -5.34
N LEU A 99 13.73 -2.35 -4.52
CA LEU A 99 13.93 -2.58 -3.09
C LEU A 99 14.72 -3.85 -2.77
N LYS A 100 14.58 -4.91 -3.58
CA LYS A 100 15.38 -6.13 -3.43
C LYS A 100 16.88 -5.90 -3.64
N GLY A 101 17.25 -4.91 -4.43
CA GLY A 101 18.65 -4.53 -4.65
C GLY A 101 19.28 -3.76 -3.50
N CYS A 102 18.55 -3.42 -2.45
CA CYS A 102 19.09 -2.67 -1.33
C CYS A 102 19.87 -3.58 -0.36
N VAL A 103 21.04 -3.14 0.05
CA VAL A 103 21.92 -3.91 0.96
C VAL A 103 21.66 -3.55 2.42
N THR A 104 21.28 -2.30 2.69
CA THR A 104 21.03 -1.81 4.05
C THR A 104 19.58 -1.42 4.25
N LEU A 105 19.11 -1.47 5.50
CA LEU A 105 17.77 -1.00 5.86
C LEU A 105 17.61 0.49 5.54
N TYR A 106 18.64 1.29 5.73
CA TYR A 106 18.60 2.73 5.41
C TYR A 106 18.37 2.97 3.92
N ASP A 107 19.12 2.29 3.05
CA ASP A 107 18.92 2.37 1.60
C ASP A 107 17.54 1.90 1.18
N TYR A 108 17.05 0.82 1.81
CA TYR A 108 15.71 0.28 1.58
C TYR A 108 14.63 1.32 1.91
N LEU A 109 14.68 1.92 3.08
CA LEU A 109 13.71 2.94 3.50
C LEU A 109 13.79 4.19 2.60
N ARG A 110 15.00 4.66 2.33
CA ARG A 110 15.21 5.86 1.49
C ARG A 110 14.69 5.68 0.07
N LYS A 111 15.02 4.55 -0.57
CA LYS A 111 14.53 4.24 -1.92
C LYS A 111 13.03 3.97 -1.92
N GLY A 112 12.53 3.25 -0.93
CA GLY A 112 11.11 3.00 -0.76
C GLY A 112 10.30 4.29 -0.69
N ILE A 113 10.75 5.25 0.08
CA ILE A 113 10.10 6.56 0.21
C ILE A 113 10.22 7.37 -1.09
N SER A 114 11.40 7.45 -1.69
CA SER A 114 11.60 8.24 -2.91
C SER A 114 10.79 7.74 -4.11
N LEU A 115 10.50 6.44 -4.16
CA LEU A 115 9.76 5.80 -5.25
C LEU A 115 8.30 5.49 -4.89
N TYR A 116 7.85 5.87 -3.71
CA TYR A 116 6.50 5.55 -3.23
C TYR A 116 5.38 6.03 -4.16
N ASN A 117 5.60 7.13 -4.86
CA ASN A 117 4.68 7.66 -5.85
C ASN A 117 4.43 6.72 -7.05
N MET A 118 5.25 5.68 -7.24
CA MET A 118 4.97 4.61 -8.21
C MET A 118 3.75 3.79 -7.81
N LEU A 119 3.44 3.74 -6.52
CA LEU A 119 2.31 2.98 -5.97
C LEU A 119 1.12 3.87 -5.63
N ILE A 120 1.36 4.97 -4.93
CA ILE A 120 0.33 5.88 -4.45
C ILE A 120 0.81 7.31 -4.66
N THR A 121 0.00 8.13 -5.31
CA THR A 121 0.27 9.56 -5.52
C THR A 121 -0.46 10.42 -4.49
N GLY A 122 -0.07 11.69 -4.38
CA GLY A 122 -0.71 12.65 -3.48
C GLY A 122 -0.36 12.45 -2.01
N GLN A 123 0.65 11.66 -1.70
CA GLN A 123 1.19 11.48 -0.36
C GLN A 123 2.66 11.82 -0.33
N HIS A 124 3.09 12.47 0.75
CA HIS A 124 4.50 12.72 1.02
C HIS A 124 4.96 11.88 2.19
N LEU A 125 5.99 11.08 1.94
CA LEU A 125 6.69 10.31 2.95
C LEU A 125 8.07 10.90 3.16
N TRP A 126 8.51 11.00 4.40
CA TRP A 126 9.87 11.44 4.72
C TRP A 126 10.45 10.63 5.86
N LEU A 127 11.78 10.55 5.88
CA LEU A 127 12.54 10.04 7.02
C LEU A 127 13.00 11.22 7.86
N SER A 128 12.75 11.16 9.15
CA SER A 128 13.32 12.10 10.10
C SER A 128 14.25 11.38 11.07
N ASP A 129 15.45 11.91 11.23
CA ASP A 129 16.40 11.46 12.24
C ASP A 129 16.26 12.35 13.47
N HIS A 130 15.91 11.76 14.59
CA HIS A 130 15.75 12.47 15.85
C HIS A 130 17.01 12.42 16.72
N GLY A 131 18.12 11.85 16.20
CA GLY A 131 19.42 11.85 16.89
C GLY A 131 19.48 11.06 18.20
N GLU A 132 18.43 10.33 18.55
CA GLU A 132 18.40 9.49 19.75
C GLU A 132 18.87 8.08 19.43
N SER A 133 19.95 7.69 20.08
CA SER A 133 20.45 6.33 20.05
C SER A 133 19.86 5.56 21.23
N TYR A 134 19.10 4.52 20.95
CA TYR A 134 18.70 3.56 21.96
C TYR A 134 19.76 2.46 22.01
N GLY A 135 20.47 2.42 23.14
CA GLY A 135 21.43 1.37 23.44
C GLY A 135 20.72 0.07 23.85
#